data_5b8c9043bce2a36bb049239616c01778
#
_entry.id   5b8c9043bce2a36bb049239616c01778
#
_cell.length_a   1.000
_cell.length_b   1.000
_cell.length_c   1.000
_cell.angle_alpha   90.00
_cell.angle_beta   90.00
_cell.angle_gamma   90.00
#
_symmetry.space_group_name_H-M   'P 1'
#
loop_
_entity.id
_entity.type
_entity.pdbx_description
1 polymer ?
#
loop_
_entity_poly.entity_id
_entity_poly.type
_entity_poly.pdbx_seq_one_letter_code
_entity_poly.pdbx_strand_id
1 'polypeptide(L)'
;GATIAGLQAEAASGPRDLESVQRLVVSPALMAVFDLPFAPLFFAGIFIFHPMMGYLALAGAFVLFFLAVANQTMSRRPLAEANAATQSAEMMGAQIRQEAELVLSLGMREAAFTRWRGARDAALGASMSASDVSGSFTSVTRAIRLLLQSAMLGLGALLVLRNELSPGAMIAG
;
A
#
# COMPACT_ATOMS: atom_id res chain seq x y z
N GLY A 1 -6.18 25.28 40.52
CA GLY A 1 -7.01 24.73 39.38
C GLY A 1 -6.21 24.49 38.11
N ALA A 2 -5.02 25.09 37.95
CA ALA A 2 -4.23 24.99 36.70
C ALA A 2 -3.38 23.70 36.59
N THR A 3 -3.04 23.07 37.69
CA THR A 3 -2.17 21.88 37.73
C THR A 3 -2.89 20.59 37.33
N ILE A 4 -4.18 20.47 37.59
CA ILE A 4 -4.96 19.26 37.27
C ILE A 4 -5.30 19.21 35.76
N ALA A 5 -5.55 20.36 35.14
CA ALA A 5 -5.80 20.44 33.70
C ALA A 5 -4.54 20.11 32.87
N GLY A 6 -3.35 20.47 33.36
CA GLY A 6 -2.07 20.11 32.76
C GLY A 6 -1.81 18.60 32.79
N LEU A 7 -2.05 17.96 33.92
CA LEU A 7 -1.88 16.51 34.09
C LEU A 7 -2.90 15.67 33.25
N GLN A 8 -4.10 16.19 33.07
CA GLN A 8 -5.10 15.54 32.21
C GLN A 8 -4.80 15.67 30.71
N ALA A 9 -4.19 16.78 30.27
CA ALA A 9 -3.74 16.95 28.92
C ALA A 9 -2.55 16.03 28.60
N GLU A 10 -1.62 15.87 29.53
CA GLU A 10 -0.46 15.00 29.42
C GLU A 10 -0.83 13.50 29.43
N ALA A 11 -1.82 13.13 30.25
CA ALA A 11 -2.35 11.76 30.30
C ALA A 11 -3.17 11.38 29.06
N ALA A 12 -3.74 12.36 28.34
CA ALA A 12 -4.50 12.12 27.12
C ALA A 12 -3.61 12.01 25.85
N SER A 13 -2.37 12.49 25.90
CA SER A 13 -1.41 12.37 24.79
C SER A 13 -0.70 11.02 24.78
N GLY A 14 -0.45 10.42 25.94
CA GLY A 14 0.29 9.17 26.07
C GLY A 14 -0.24 7.98 25.27
N PRO A 15 -1.55 7.67 25.24
CA PRO A 15 -2.09 6.58 24.45
C PRO A 15 -2.00 6.82 22.93
N ARG A 16 -2.15 8.08 22.49
CA ARG A 16 -2.06 8.46 21.06
C ARG A 16 -0.63 8.40 20.54
N ASP A 17 0.33 8.76 21.37
CA ASP A 17 1.76 8.69 21.04
C ASP A 17 2.22 7.22 20.94
N LEU A 18 1.73 6.35 21.84
CA LEU A 18 1.98 4.91 21.78
C LEU A 18 1.37 4.26 20.55
N GLU A 19 0.12 4.62 20.16
CA GLU A 19 -0.49 4.15 18.92
C GLU A 19 0.26 4.64 17.68
N SER A 20 0.76 5.87 17.70
CA SER A 20 1.56 6.43 16.60
C SER A 20 2.90 5.73 16.44
N VAL A 21 3.58 5.43 17.55
CA VAL A 21 4.82 4.66 17.57
C VAL A 21 4.57 3.21 17.15
N GLN A 22 3.49 2.58 17.61
CA GLN A 22 3.12 1.22 17.22
C GLN A 22 2.78 1.13 15.72
N ARG A 23 2.08 2.11 15.16
CA ARG A 23 1.82 2.22 13.73
C ARG A 23 3.09 2.42 12.91
N LEU A 24 4.04 3.19 13.42
CA LEU A 24 5.36 3.37 12.77
C LEU A 24 6.17 2.08 12.78
N VAL A 25 6.24 1.38 13.92
CA VAL A 25 7.03 0.14 14.07
C VAL A 25 6.46 -1.01 13.25
N VAL A 26 5.14 -1.10 13.09
CA VAL A 26 4.45 -2.12 12.27
C VAL A 26 4.29 -1.67 10.81
N SER A 27 4.75 -0.45 10.46
CA SER A 27 4.57 0.05 9.10
C SER A 27 5.44 -0.74 8.10
N PRO A 28 4.87 -1.12 6.94
CA PRO A 28 5.63 -1.76 5.87
C PRO A 28 6.84 -0.94 5.40
N ALA A 29 6.82 0.37 5.63
CA ALA A 29 7.91 1.28 5.32
C ALA A 29 9.15 1.03 6.20
N LEU A 30 8.96 0.70 7.47
CA LEU A 30 10.06 0.44 8.39
C LEU A 30 10.70 -0.92 8.09
N MET A 31 9.90 -1.93 7.75
CA MET A 31 10.42 -3.20 7.25
C MET A 31 11.23 -3.02 5.97
N ALA A 32 10.74 -2.23 5.01
CA ALA A 32 11.47 -1.92 3.78
C ALA A 32 12.80 -1.19 4.03
N VAL A 33 12.89 -0.33 5.05
CA VAL A 33 14.14 0.35 5.44
C VAL A 33 15.15 -0.64 6.02
N PHE A 34 14.69 -1.66 6.76
CA PHE A 34 15.57 -2.72 7.27
C PHE A 34 16.01 -3.68 6.16
N ASP A 35 15.17 -3.96 5.18
CA ASP A 35 15.52 -4.83 4.05
C ASP A 35 16.48 -4.15 3.07
N LEU A 36 16.48 -2.83 2.97
CA LEU A 36 17.30 -2.06 2.03
C LEU A 36 18.82 -2.34 2.16
N PRO A 37 19.43 -2.36 3.37
CA PRO A 37 20.86 -2.65 3.49
C PRO A 37 21.21 -4.11 3.21
N PHE A 38 20.24 -5.04 3.34
CA PHE A 38 20.46 -6.45 3.05
C PHE A 38 20.28 -6.80 1.57
N ALA A 39 19.53 -6.00 0.81
CA ALA A 39 19.33 -6.24 -0.61
C ALA A 39 20.63 -6.36 -1.42
N PRO A 40 21.64 -5.46 -1.30
CA PRO A 40 22.90 -5.60 -2.01
C PRO A 40 23.68 -6.85 -1.60
N LEU A 41 23.55 -7.30 -0.35
CA LEU A 41 24.17 -8.52 0.13
C LEU A 41 23.57 -9.76 -0.55
N PHE A 42 22.23 -9.80 -0.70
CA PHE A 42 21.55 -10.87 -1.43
C PHE A 42 21.95 -10.88 -2.90
N PHE A 43 21.98 -9.72 -3.56
CA PHE A 43 22.46 -9.65 -4.95
C PHE A 43 23.90 -10.13 -5.09
N ALA A 44 24.80 -9.70 -4.19
CA ALA A 44 26.19 -10.18 -4.17
C ALA A 44 26.25 -11.72 -4.03
N GLY A 45 25.43 -12.30 -3.15
CA GLY A 45 25.31 -13.75 -3.02
C GLY A 45 24.91 -14.45 -4.32
N ILE A 46 23.90 -13.93 -5.02
CA ILE A 46 23.45 -14.50 -6.32
C ILE A 46 24.57 -14.38 -7.37
N PHE A 47 25.30 -13.26 -7.41
CA PHE A 47 26.42 -13.07 -8.34
C PHE A 47 27.58 -14.04 -8.06
N ILE A 48 27.83 -14.40 -6.79
CA ILE A 48 28.83 -15.40 -6.42
C ILE A 48 28.47 -16.79 -6.95
N PHE A 49 27.20 -17.16 -6.95
CA PHE A 49 26.75 -18.43 -7.50
C PHE A 49 26.90 -18.47 -9.03
N HIS A 50 26.36 -17.50 -9.73
CA HIS A 50 26.55 -17.41 -11.18
C HIS A 50 26.20 -16.00 -11.70
N PRO A 51 27.07 -15.37 -12.52
CA PRO A 51 26.84 -14.01 -13.02
C PRO A 51 25.54 -13.83 -13.82
N MET A 52 25.15 -14.84 -14.64
CA MET A 52 23.90 -14.75 -15.41
C MET A 52 22.66 -14.70 -14.51
N MET A 53 22.65 -15.44 -13.39
CA MET A 53 21.56 -15.37 -12.41
C MET A 53 21.52 -14.00 -11.74
N GLY A 54 22.69 -13.44 -11.39
CA GLY A 54 22.81 -12.10 -10.84
C GLY A 54 22.24 -11.01 -11.76
N TYR A 55 22.57 -11.08 -13.06
CA TYR A 55 22.02 -10.12 -14.05
C TYR A 55 20.51 -10.27 -14.21
N LEU A 56 19.98 -11.48 -14.24
CA LEU A 56 18.53 -11.72 -14.34
C LEU A 56 17.80 -11.20 -13.08
N ALA A 57 18.36 -11.45 -11.89
CA ALA A 57 17.81 -10.94 -10.63
C ALA A 57 17.81 -9.40 -10.60
N LEU A 58 18.92 -8.79 -11.03
CA LEU A 58 19.05 -7.33 -11.08
C LEU A 58 18.06 -6.72 -12.08
N ALA A 59 17.94 -7.28 -13.27
CA ALA A 59 16.97 -6.84 -14.28
C ALA A 59 15.53 -6.96 -13.75
N GLY A 60 15.21 -8.07 -13.09
CA GLY A 60 13.91 -8.29 -12.46
C GLY A 60 13.60 -7.27 -11.37
N ALA A 61 14.57 -6.98 -10.50
CA ALA A 61 14.43 -5.96 -9.48
C ALA A 61 14.18 -4.57 -10.07
N PHE A 62 14.89 -4.20 -11.14
CA PHE A 62 14.68 -2.94 -11.86
C PHE A 62 13.27 -2.84 -12.45
N VAL A 63 12.78 -3.90 -13.10
CA VAL A 63 11.43 -3.93 -13.65
C VAL A 63 10.37 -3.76 -12.55
N LEU A 64 10.51 -4.50 -11.44
CA LEU A 64 9.58 -4.40 -10.32
C LEU A 64 9.65 -3.04 -9.63
N PHE A 65 10.83 -2.44 -9.51
CA PHE A 65 11.00 -1.10 -8.96
C PHE A 65 10.30 -0.04 -9.85
N PHE A 66 10.52 -0.09 -11.16
CA PHE A 66 9.85 0.82 -12.10
C PHE A 66 8.33 0.67 -12.04
N LEU A 67 7.84 -0.55 -11.94
CA LEU A 67 6.42 -0.83 -11.83
C LEU A 67 5.83 -0.32 -10.49
N ALA A 68 6.58 -0.44 -9.40
CA ALA A 68 6.19 0.10 -8.10
C ALA A 68 6.11 1.64 -8.12
N VAL A 69 7.09 2.31 -8.73
CA VAL A 69 7.08 3.76 -8.90
C VAL A 69 5.93 4.22 -9.80
N ALA A 70 5.68 3.51 -10.90
CA ALA A 70 4.55 3.79 -11.79
C ALA A 70 3.21 3.63 -11.07
N ASN A 71 3.02 2.53 -10.33
CA ASN A 71 1.84 2.32 -9.49
C ASN A 71 1.67 3.46 -8.48
N GLN A 72 2.72 3.82 -7.76
CA GLN A 72 2.69 4.88 -6.76
C GLN A 72 2.26 6.24 -7.35
N THR A 73 2.81 6.59 -8.51
CA THR A 73 2.50 7.88 -9.15
C THR A 73 1.10 7.92 -9.73
N MET A 74 0.66 6.82 -10.36
CA MET A 74 -0.66 6.74 -11.00
C MET A 74 -1.80 6.55 -10.01
N SER A 75 -1.57 5.86 -8.89
CA SER A 75 -2.60 5.61 -7.88
C SER A 75 -2.78 6.77 -6.88
N ARG A 76 -1.82 7.71 -6.79
CA ARG A 76 -1.90 8.82 -5.81
C ARG A 76 -3.12 9.71 -6.00
N ARG A 77 -3.39 10.15 -7.24
CA ARG A 77 -4.51 11.03 -7.54
C ARG A 77 -5.87 10.37 -7.33
N PRO A 78 -6.16 9.20 -7.93
CA PRO A 78 -7.44 8.53 -7.70
C PRO A 78 -7.70 8.22 -6.24
N LEU A 79 -6.67 7.81 -5.49
CA LEU A 79 -6.78 7.51 -4.07
C LEU A 79 -7.06 8.77 -3.23
N ALA A 80 -6.41 9.89 -3.54
CA ALA A 80 -6.66 11.17 -2.87
C ALA A 80 -8.09 11.67 -3.13
N GLU A 81 -8.57 11.57 -4.36
CA GLU A 81 -9.94 11.93 -4.74
C GLU A 81 -10.98 11.04 -4.05
N ALA A 82 -10.75 9.73 -4.01
CA ALA A 82 -11.61 8.78 -3.30
C ALA A 82 -11.67 9.08 -1.80
N ASN A 83 -10.54 9.35 -1.16
CA ASN A 83 -10.48 9.71 0.26
C ASN A 83 -11.19 11.04 0.54
N ALA A 84 -10.99 12.06 -0.28
CA ALA A 84 -11.66 13.35 -0.14
C ALA A 84 -13.20 13.22 -0.31
N ALA A 85 -13.64 12.46 -1.30
CA ALA A 85 -15.07 12.20 -1.52
C ALA A 85 -15.71 11.43 -0.37
N THR A 86 -15.02 10.41 0.15
CA THR A 86 -15.45 9.62 1.31
C THR A 86 -15.58 10.50 2.55
N GLN A 87 -14.56 11.30 2.84
CA GLN A 87 -14.57 12.22 3.98
C GLN A 87 -15.69 13.27 3.88
N SER A 88 -15.95 13.78 2.68
CA SER A 88 -17.05 14.72 2.44
C SER A 88 -18.42 14.08 2.69
N ALA A 89 -18.62 12.84 2.24
CA ALA A 89 -19.86 12.10 2.47
C ALA A 89 -20.07 11.78 3.96
N GLU A 90 -19.00 11.43 4.68
CA GLU A 90 -19.04 11.18 6.13
C GLU A 90 -19.35 12.44 6.94
N MET A 91 -18.72 13.57 6.62
CA MET A 91 -19.01 14.86 7.26
C MET A 91 -20.45 15.28 7.03
N MET A 92 -20.95 15.15 5.79
CA MET A 92 -22.36 15.43 5.50
C MET A 92 -23.31 14.52 6.27
N GLY A 93 -23.00 13.24 6.38
CA GLY A 93 -23.78 12.30 7.19
C GLY A 93 -23.76 12.62 8.69
N ALA A 94 -22.63 13.12 9.20
CA ALA A 94 -22.51 13.57 10.58
C ALA A 94 -23.34 14.83 10.85
N GLN A 95 -23.32 15.81 9.95
CA GLN A 95 -24.13 17.03 10.05
C GLN A 95 -25.62 16.72 10.05
N ILE A 96 -26.08 15.86 9.14
CA ILE A 96 -27.49 15.45 9.09
C ILE A 96 -27.92 14.77 10.40
N ARG A 97 -27.06 13.98 11.03
CA ARG A 97 -27.34 13.35 12.34
C ARG A 97 -27.38 14.37 13.48
N GLN A 98 -26.49 15.34 13.48
CA GLN A 98 -26.47 16.41 14.50
C GLN A 98 -27.69 17.33 14.41
N GLU A 99 -28.15 17.62 13.20
CA GLU A 99 -29.29 18.52 12.94
C GLU A 99 -30.59 17.76 12.65
N ALA A 100 -30.66 16.48 13.08
CA ALA A 100 -31.80 15.60 12.72
C ALA A 100 -33.17 16.19 13.16
N GLU A 101 -33.25 16.85 14.32
CA GLU A 101 -34.49 17.49 14.82
C GLU A 101 -34.88 18.67 13.94
N LEU A 102 -33.96 19.50 13.49
CA LEU A 102 -34.19 20.63 12.61
C LEU A 102 -34.63 20.17 11.20
N VAL A 103 -33.95 19.14 10.67
CA VAL A 103 -34.28 18.55 9.35
C VAL A 103 -35.67 17.94 9.35
N LEU A 104 -36.08 17.33 10.46
CA LEU A 104 -37.43 16.76 10.62
C LEU A 104 -38.51 17.85 10.76
N SER A 105 -38.28 18.89 11.54
CA SER A 105 -39.24 19.96 11.79
C SER A 105 -39.49 20.84 10.56
N LEU A 106 -38.47 20.99 9.70
CA LEU A 106 -38.59 21.78 8.45
C LEU A 106 -39.07 20.97 7.23
N GLY A 107 -39.34 19.67 7.39
CA GLY A 107 -39.75 18.79 6.29
C GLY A 107 -38.67 18.55 5.23
N MET A 108 -37.41 18.89 5.51
CA MET A 108 -36.26 18.78 4.55
C MET A 108 -35.61 17.40 4.47
N ARG A 109 -36.24 16.39 5.08
CA ARG A 109 -35.71 15.03 5.18
C ARG A 109 -35.32 14.43 3.82
N GLU A 110 -36.23 14.59 2.84
CA GLU A 110 -35.99 13.97 1.51
C GLU A 110 -34.87 14.67 0.73
N ALA A 111 -34.79 16.00 0.82
CA ALA A 111 -33.74 16.80 0.20
C ALA A 111 -32.37 16.51 0.81
N ALA A 112 -32.27 16.43 2.15
CA ALA A 112 -31.06 16.10 2.87
C ALA A 112 -30.60 14.69 2.53
N PHE A 113 -31.49 13.72 2.48
CA PHE A 113 -31.20 12.34 2.16
C PHE A 113 -30.74 12.14 0.70
N THR A 114 -31.40 12.83 -0.24
CA THR A 114 -31.01 12.80 -1.66
C THR A 114 -29.60 13.38 -1.86
N ARG A 115 -29.31 14.49 -1.20
CA ARG A 115 -27.99 15.12 -1.26
C ARG A 115 -26.88 14.23 -0.68
N TRP A 116 -27.14 13.62 0.47
CA TRP A 116 -26.22 12.68 1.09
C TRP A 116 -26.01 11.43 0.22
N ARG A 117 -27.08 10.89 -0.37
CA ARG A 117 -27.01 9.75 -1.27
C ARG A 117 -26.14 10.06 -2.49
N GLY A 118 -26.32 11.24 -3.10
CA GLY A 118 -25.48 11.69 -4.20
C GLY A 118 -23.99 11.81 -3.83
N ALA A 119 -23.66 12.34 -2.65
CA ALA A 119 -22.30 12.41 -2.16
C ALA A 119 -21.70 11.02 -1.89
N ARG A 120 -22.50 10.10 -1.36
CA ARG A 120 -22.09 8.70 -1.12
C ARG A 120 -21.84 7.94 -2.43
N ASP A 121 -22.73 8.12 -3.42
CA ASP A 121 -22.57 7.47 -4.73
C ASP A 121 -21.32 7.99 -5.46
N ALA A 122 -21.03 9.28 -5.37
CA ALA A 122 -19.79 9.87 -5.88
C ALA A 122 -18.55 9.30 -5.16
N ALA A 123 -18.61 9.15 -3.84
CA ALA A 123 -17.52 8.54 -3.05
C ALA A 123 -17.30 7.07 -3.42
N LEU A 124 -18.36 6.30 -3.63
CA LEU A 124 -18.28 4.90 -4.07
C LEU A 124 -17.67 4.79 -5.48
N GLY A 125 -18.11 5.64 -6.42
CA GLY A 125 -17.55 5.69 -7.77
C GLY A 125 -16.06 6.03 -7.79
N ALA A 126 -15.65 7.02 -7.02
CA ALA A 126 -14.23 7.38 -6.87
C ALA A 126 -13.41 6.26 -6.22
N SER A 127 -13.96 5.59 -5.21
CA SER A 127 -13.30 4.45 -4.54
C SER A 127 -13.15 3.24 -5.47
N MET A 128 -14.17 2.93 -6.28
CA MET A 128 -14.08 1.87 -7.29
C MET A 128 -13.01 2.18 -8.32
N SER A 129 -12.98 3.40 -8.86
CA SER A 129 -11.97 3.82 -9.83
C SER A 129 -10.55 3.74 -9.25
N ALA A 130 -10.34 4.16 -8.00
CA ALA A 130 -9.06 4.03 -7.31
C ALA A 130 -8.64 2.57 -7.11
N SER A 131 -9.61 1.71 -6.75
CA SER A 131 -9.39 0.27 -6.58
C SER A 131 -9.05 -0.43 -7.89
N ASP A 132 -9.70 -0.07 -9.00
CA ASP A 132 -9.43 -0.64 -10.31
C ASP A 132 -8.02 -0.33 -10.80
N VAL A 133 -7.58 0.93 -10.63
CA VAL A 133 -6.21 1.34 -10.96
C VAL A 133 -5.20 0.57 -10.10
N SER A 134 -5.37 0.55 -8.79
CA SER A 134 -4.45 -0.15 -7.87
C SER A 134 -4.47 -1.67 -8.09
N GLY A 135 -5.64 -2.26 -8.33
CA GLY A 135 -5.83 -3.69 -8.58
C GLY A 135 -5.16 -4.16 -9.86
N SER A 136 -5.25 -3.37 -10.94
CA SER A 136 -4.60 -3.70 -12.21
C SER A 136 -3.07 -3.74 -12.06
N PHE A 137 -2.47 -2.75 -11.40
CA PHE A 137 -1.03 -2.74 -11.12
C PHE A 137 -0.60 -3.90 -10.23
N THR A 138 -1.40 -4.24 -9.22
CA THR A 138 -1.14 -5.39 -8.34
C THR A 138 -1.12 -6.69 -9.12
N SER A 139 -2.07 -6.88 -10.03
CA SER A 139 -2.17 -8.07 -10.89
C SER A 139 -0.99 -8.18 -11.84
N VAL A 140 -0.59 -7.07 -12.49
CA VAL A 140 0.58 -7.02 -13.37
C VAL A 140 1.87 -7.30 -12.59
N THR A 141 2.04 -6.70 -11.42
CA THR A 141 3.21 -6.95 -10.55
C THR A 141 3.31 -8.42 -10.17
N ARG A 142 2.18 -9.04 -9.82
CA ARG A 142 2.12 -10.46 -9.48
C ARG A 142 2.49 -11.35 -10.66
N ALA A 143 1.97 -11.05 -11.85
CA ALA A 143 2.29 -11.78 -13.07
C ALA A 143 3.78 -11.70 -13.43
N ILE A 144 4.36 -10.50 -13.37
CA ILE A 144 5.79 -10.28 -13.63
C ILE A 144 6.65 -11.01 -12.59
N ARG A 145 6.27 -10.98 -11.30
CA ARG A 145 6.99 -11.72 -10.26
C ARG A 145 7.01 -13.23 -10.54
N LEU A 146 5.85 -13.81 -10.89
CA LEU A 146 5.77 -15.24 -11.23
C LEU A 146 6.58 -15.57 -12.48
N LEU A 147 6.60 -14.69 -13.46
CA LEU A 147 7.39 -14.85 -14.68
C LEU A 147 8.88 -14.81 -14.37
N LEU A 148 9.35 -13.86 -13.55
CA LEU A 148 10.72 -13.77 -13.09
C LEU A 148 11.13 -15.02 -12.29
N GLN A 149 10.28 -15.48 -11.39
CA GLN A 149 10.52 -16.71 -10.63
C GLN A 149 10.67 -17.93 -11.55
N SER A 150 9.80 -18.05 -12.54
CA SER A 150 9.91 -19.13 -13.54
C SER A 150 11.16 -19.00 -14.39
N ALA A 151 11.55 -17.79 -14.77
CA ALA A 151 12.77 -17.54 -15.52
C ALA A 151 14.03 -17.86 -14.71
N MET A 152 14.05 -17.51 -13.42
CA MET A 152 15.16 -17.88 -12.52
C MET A 152 15.32 -19.39 -12.38
N LEU A 153 14.20 -20.10 -12.18
CA LEU A 153 14.22 -21.58 -12.09
C LEU A 153 14.64 -22.20 -13.42
N GLY A 154 14.15 -21.71 -14.56
CA GLY A 154 14.49 -22.20 -15.88
C GLY A 154 15.96 -21.96 -16.21
N LEU A 155 16.49 -20.77 -15.92
CA LEU A 155 17.90 -20.45 -16.08
C LEU A 155 18.78 -21.30 -15.15
N GLY A 156 18.40 -21.45 -13.88
CA GLY A 156 19.09 -22.30 -12.93
C GLY A 156 19.19 -23.75 -13.39
N ALA A 157 18.07 -24.31 -13.88
CA ALA A 157 18.07 -25.67 -14.44
C ALA A 157 18.98 -25.82 -15.65
N LEU A 158 18.98 -24.81 -16.56
CA LEU A 158 19.87 -24.80 -17.72
C LEU A 158 21.33 -24.80 -17.30
N LEU A 159 21.71 -24.00 -16.31
CA LEU A 159 23.07 -23.89 -15.81
C LEU A 159 23.52 -25.18 -15.09
N VAL A 160 22.62 -25.87 -14.39
CA VAL A 160 22.89 -27.19 -13.79
C VAL A 160 23.14 -28.23 -14.89
N LEU A 161 22.33 -28.24 -15.96
CA LEU A 161 22.53 -29.14 -17.09
C LEU A 161 23.85 -28.90 -17.83
N ARG A 162 24.35 -27.66 -17.80
CA ARG A 162 25.69 -27.30 -18.34
C ARG A 162 26.85 -27.59 -17.40
N ASN A 163 26.58 -28.13 -16.21
CA ASN A 163 27.55 -28.33 -15.12
C ASN A 163 28.23 -27.03 -14.65
N GLU A 164 27.61 -25.89 -14.88
CA GLU A 164 28.12 -24.58 -14.42
C GLU A 164 27.60 -24.20 -13.02
N LEU A 165 26.55 -24.91 -12.54
CA LEU A 165 25.95 -24.70 -11.24
C LEU A 165 25.64 -26.04 -10.53
N SER A 166 25.79 -26.10 -9.20
CA SER A 166 25.32 -27.24 -8.46
C SER A 166 23.79 -27.21 -8.23
N PRO A 167 23.12 -28.38 -8.13
CA PRO A 167 21.67 -28.41 -7.84
C PRO A 167 21.29 -27.68 -6.54
N GLY A 168 22.16 -27.70 -5.53
CA GLY A 168 21.96 -26.99 -4.28
C GLY A 168 22.00 -25.46 -4.44
N ALA A 169 22.90 -24.95 -5.26
CA ALA A 169 23.00 -23.51 -5.54
C ALA A 169 21.80 -22.99 -6.36
N MET A 170 21.19 -23.83 -7.22
CA MET A 170 19.97 -23.48 -7.94
C MET A 170 18.78 -23.22 -7.00
N ILE A 171 18.67 -23.97 -5.90
CA ILE A 171 17.57 -23.83 -4.94
C ILE A 171 17.81 -22.65 -3.99
N ALA A 172 19.07 -22.28 -3.78
CA ALA A 172 19.46 -21.19 -2.89
C ALA A 172 19.33 -19.78 -3.53
N GLY A 173 19.30 -19.65 -4.86
CA GLY A 173 19.14 -18.39 -5.61
C GLY A 173 17.69 -18.13 -5.97
#